data_1bd931abeb604549fd22a3f3a86ad0c6
#
_entry.id   1bd931abeb604549fd22a3f3a86ad0c6
#
_cell.length_a   1.000
_cell.length_b   1.000
_cell.length_c   1.000
_cell.angle_alpha   90.00
_cell.angle_beta   90.00
_cell.angle_gamma   90.00
#
_symmetry.space_group_name_H-M   'P 1'
#
loop_
_entity.id
_entity.type
_entity.pdbx_description
1 polymer ?
#
loop_
_entity_poly.entity_id
_entity_poly.type
_entity_poly.pdbx_seq_one_letter_code
_entity_poly.pdbx_strand_id
1 'polypeptide(L)'
;MKKIFWYFFLISFLTTVNDLSAQNLERFQNEVNTIVKRYAEYSLIDRTDSHLTNNKRKKPLAVFTGSSSIRFWTSLSYDFPEFTILNTGFGGSTYAELFHYRDQLIGQYTPDIVVIYEGDNDVTGSNSVDEIFATASGLYTYLTHELPETRVIILSAKPSPLRWSLKPSYDQLNSYFANYAHENEQFTYVDIWCPMLGDNGKPLSSIYLQDSLHMNRAGYQIWKQTIGPYLHKLK
;
A
#
# COMPACT_ATOMS: atom_id res chain seq x y z
N MET A 1 -2.31 -25.11 -46.25
CA MET A 1 -3.27 -24.04 -45.86
C MET A 1 -3.91 -24.23 -44.47
N LYS A 2 -3.45 -25.18 -43.62
CA LYS A 2 -4.06 -25.46 -42.26
C LYS A 2 -3.29 -24.88 -41.07
N LYS A 3 -2.09 -24.29 -41.27
CA LYS A 3 -1.26 -23.74 -40.16
C LYS A 3 -1.47 -22.24 -39.86
N ILE A 4 -2.07 -21.47 -40.78
CA ILE A 4 -2.25 -20.03 -40.60
C ILE A 4 -3.45 -19.69 -39.72
N PHE A 5 -4.48 -20.55 -39.68
CA PHE A 5 -5.71 -20.31 -38.89
C PHE A 5 -5.52 -20.42 -37.38
N TRP A 6 -4.54 -21.20 -36.91
CA TRP A 6 -4.26 -21.36 -35.48
C TRP A 6 -3.53 -20.16 -34.85
N TYR A 7 -2.71 -19.48 -35.63
CA TYR A 7 -2.00 -18.30 -35.13
C TYR A 7 -2.94 -17.11 -34.90
N PHE A 8 -3.93 -16.92 -35.73
CA PHE A 8 -4.91 -15.84 -35.57
C PHE A 8 -5.82 -16.03 -34.35
N PHE A 9 -6.14 -17.28 -34.00
CA PHE A 9 -7.01 -17.56 -32.85
C PHE A 9 -6.27 -17.38 -31.52
N LEU A 10 -4.96 -17.68 -31.48
CA LEU A 10 -4.15 -17.48 -30.26
C LEU A 10 -3.88 -15.98 -29.99
N ILE A 11 -3.67 -15.19 -31.04
CA ILE A 11 -3.42 -13.73 -30.92
C ILE A 11 -4.70 -13.01 -30.47
N SER A 12 -5.86 -13.40 -30.98
CA SER A 12 -7.15 -12.79 -30.60
C SER A 12 -7.54 -13.12 -29.14
N PHE A 13 -7.16 -14.31 -28.63
CA PHE A 13 -7.44 -14.70 -27.24
C PHE A 13 -6.50 -13.98 -26.25
N LEU A 14 -5.24 -13.74 -26.64
CA LEU A 14 -4.30 -12.99 -25.82
C LEU A 14 -4.67 -11.51 -25.69
N THR A 15 -5.19 -10.88 -26.77
CA THR A 15 -5.61 -9.49 -26.71
C THR A 15 -6.87 -9.28 -25.86
N THR A 16 -7.83 -10.20 -25.89
CA THR A 16 -9.06 -10.09 -25.10
C THR A 16 -8.84 -10.28 -23.59
N VAL A 17 -7.88 -11.12 -23.18
CA VAL A 17 -7.53 -11.29 -21.76
C VAL A 17 -6.78 -10.06 -21.23
N ASN A 18 -5.90 -9.45 -22.03
CA ASN A 18 -5.21 -8.23 -21.64
C ASN A 18 -6.16 -7.03 -21.53
N ASP A 19 -7.16 -6.89 -22.41
CA ASP A 19 -8.13 -5.79 -22.34
C ASP A 19 -9.05 -5.89 -21.11
N LEU A 20 -9.47 -7.09 -20.71
CA LEU A 20 -10.28 -7.30 -19.50
C LEU A 20 -9.51 -7.00 -18.21
N SER A 21 -8.22 -7.31 -18.15
CA SER A 21 -7.38 -6.98 -17.00
C SER A 21 -7.05 -5.48 -16.94
N ALA A 22 -6.80 -4.84 -18.07
CA ALA A 22 -6.53 -3.40 -18.16
C ALA A 22 -7.74 -2.57 -17.75
N GLN A 23 -8.96 -2.92 -18.17
CA GLN A 23 -10.19 -2.24 -17.77
C GLN A 23 -10.42 -2.26 -16.25
N ASN A 24 -10.04 -3.35 -15.57
CA ASN A 24 -10.23 -3.47 -14.14
C ASN A 24 -9.22 -2.66 -13.33
N LEU A 25 -8.00 -2.46 -13.82
CA LEU A 25 -6.96 -1.67 -13.15
C LEU A 25 -7.24 -0.16 -13.24
N GLU A 26 -7.83 0.31 -14.34
CA GLU A 26 -8.12 1.73 -14.56
C GLU A 26 -9.34 2.26 -13.76
N ARG A 27 -10.06 1.41 -13.04
CA ARG A 27 -11.23 1.82 -12.24
C ARG A 27 -10.94 2.96 -11.25
N PHE A 28 -9.70 3.13 -10.83
CA PHE A 28 -9.27 4.17 -9.90
C PHE A 28 -8.61 5.38 -10.56
N GLN A 29 -8.53 5.45 -11.89
CA GLN A 29 -7.80 6.51 -12.60
C GLN A 29 -8.22 7.92 -12.17
N ASN A 30 -9.51 8.18 -12.00
CA ASN A 30 -10.02 9.49 -11.56
C ASN A 30 -9.62 9.83 -10.11
N GLU A 31 -9.63 8.84 -9.21
CA GLU A 31 -9.20 9.02 -7.83
C GLU A 31 -7.69 9.28 -7.77
N VAL A 32 -6.90 8.49 -8.48
CA VAL A 32 -5.45 8.66 -8.60
C VAL A 32 -5.09 10.04 -9.18
N ASN A 33 -5.76 10.46 -10.26
CA ASN A 33 -5.56 11.81 -10.83
C ASN A 33 -5.85 12.92 -9.81
N THR A 34 -6.86 12.73 -8.97
CA THR A 34 -7.19 13.68 -7.89
C THR A 34 -6.09 13.74 -6.83
N ILE A 35 -5.52 12.58 -6.46
CA ILE A 35 -4.38 12.49 -5.53
C ILE A 35 -3.15 13.17 -6.12
N VAL A 36 -2.80 12.84 -7.36
CA VAL A 36 -1.66 13.44 -8.08
C VAL A 36 -1.81 14.96 -8.15
N LYS A 37 -2.98 15.47 -8.49
CA LYS A 37 -3.25 16.92 -8.53
C LYS A 37 -3.10 17.57 -7.15
N ARG A 38 -3.54 16.90 -6.08
CA ARG A 38 -3.43 17.39 -4.69
C ARG A 38 -1.98 17.60 -4.26
N TYR A 39 -1.08 16.75 -4.72
CA TYR A 39 0.32 16.73 -4.31
C TYR A 39 1.28 17.12 -5.44
N ALA A 40 0.80 17.81 -6.47
CA ALA A 40 1.59 18.18 -7.64
C ALA A 40 2.87 18.97 -7.30
N GLU A 41 2.82 19.83 -6.27
CA GLU A 41 3.98 20.62 -5.81
C GLU A 41 5.14 19.74 -5.31
N TYR A 42 4.86 18.51 -4.85
CA TYR A 42 5.88 17.57 -4.37
C TYR A 42 6.49 16.73 -5.48
N SER A 43 5.84 16.62 -6.65
CA SER A 43 6.32 15.89 -7.82
C SER A 43 7.24 16.71 -8.73
N LEU A 44 7.17 18.03 -8.65
CA LEU A 44 7.95 18.99 -9.44
C LEU A 44 9.39 19.19 -8.95
N ILE A 45 9.82 18.45 -7.92
CA ILE A 45 11.23 18.43 -7.51
C ILE A 45 11.96 17.60 -8.57
N ASP A 46 12.45 18.30 -9.59
CA ASP A 46 13.17 17.73 -10.72
C ASP A 46 14.37 16.89 -10.22
N ARG A 47 14.37 15.59 -10.59
CA ARG A 47 15.48 14.68 -10.31
C ARG A 47 16.80 15.17 -10.94
N THR A 48 16.73 16.08 -11.93
CA THR A 48 17.90 16.64 -12.61
C THR A 48 18.56 17.77 -11.82
N ASP A 49 17.87 18.39 -10.87
CA ASP A 49 18.40 19.46 -10.04
C ASP A 49 18.93 18.89 -8.71
N SER A 50 20.09 18.21 -8.81
CA SER A 50 20.80 17.61 -7.66
C SER A 50 21.11 18.61 -6.51
N HIS A 51 20.93 19.91 -6.76
CA HIS A 51 21.07 20.97 -5.74
C HIS A 51 19.81 21.17 -4.91
N LEU A 52 18.66 20.54 -5.30
CA LEU A 52 17.39 20.57 -4.56
C LEU A 52 17.14 19.28 -3.75
N THR A 53 18.07 18.32 -3.81
CA THR A 53 18.00 17.08 -3.02
C THR A 53 18.05 17.37 -1.53
N ASN A 54 17.30 16.61 -0.77
CA ASN A 54 17.20 16.44 0.71
C ASN A 54 17.56 17.64 1.64
N ASN A 55 18.50 18.49 1.29
CA ASN A 55 18.95 19.61 2.12
C ASN A 55 17.96 20.80 2.22
N LYS A 56 16.88 20.85 1.40
CA LYS A 56 15.90 21.94 1.44
C LYS A 56 14.57 21.56 2.11
N ARG A 57 14.27 20.28 2.27
CA ARG A 57 13.09 19.86 3.03
C ARG A 57 13.39 20.01 4.51
N LYS A 58 12.66 20.88 5.20
CA LYS A 58 12.78 21.05 6.65
C LYS A 58 12.37 19.78 7.42
N LYS A 59 11.60 18.87 6.80
CA LYS A 59 11.09 17.64 7.37
C LYS A 59 11.22 16.52 6.35
N PRO A 60 11.49 15.27 6.80
CA PRO A 60 11.46 14.10 5.90
C PRO A 60 10.10 13.96 5.24
N LEU A 61 10.09 13.51 3.98
CA LEU A 61 8.88 13.23 3.22
C LEU A 61 8.45 11.77 3.42
N ALA A 62 7.27 11.57 3.96
CA ALA A 62 6.68 10.26 4.13
C ALA A 62 5.41 10.12 3.28
N VAL A 63 5.40 9.14 2.38
CA VAL A 63 4.23 8.74 1.60
C VAL A 63 3.54 7.59 2.32
N PHE A 64 2.30 7.78 2.71
CA PHE A 64 1.40 6.73 3.18
C PHE A 64 0.49 6.32 2.02
N THR A 65 0.59 5.07 1.59
CA THR A 65 -0.13 4.55 0.43
C THR A 65 -0.85 3.24 0.74
N GLY A 66 -1.78 2.88 -0.13
CA GLY A 66 -2.57 1.66 -0.02
C GLY A 66 -4.06 1.94 -0.04
N SER A 67 -4.85 1.09 0.64
CA SER A 67 -6.30 1.08 0.49
C SER A 67 -7.06 2.11 1.34
N SER A 68 -8.37 1.90 1.45
CA SER A 68 -9.30 2.80 2.16
C SER A 68 -8.88 3.13 3.60
N SER A 69 -8.19 2.22 4.29
CA SER A 69 -7.72 2.50 5.66
C SER A 69 -6.67 3.62 5.71
N ILE A 70 -5.83 3.76 4.68
CA ILE A 70 -4.94 4.93 4.56
C ILE A 70 -5.75 6.16 4.13
N ARG A 71 -6.58 6.02 3.09
CA ARG A 71 -7.42 7.11 2.58
C ARG A 71 -8.24 7.80 3.68
N PHE A 72 -8.84 7.02 4.57
CA PHE A 72 -9.69 7.54 5.65
C PHE A 72 -8.93 8.02 6.89
N TRP A 73 -7.61 7.91 6.93
CA TRP A 73 -6.81 8.49 8.01
C TRP A 73 -6.66 10.00 7.83
N THR A 74 -7.75 10.74 8.04
CA THR A 74 -7.81 12.19 7.78
C THR A 74 -6.94 13.02 8.73
N SER A 75 -6.59 12.49 9.90
CA SER A 75 -5.70 13.16 10.87
C SER A 75 -4.21 12.86 10.67
N LEU A 76 -3.83 12.10 9.63
CA LEU A 76 -2.49 11.55 9.45
C LEU A 76 -1.37 12.59 9.56
N SER A 77 -1.51 13.75 8.92
CA SER A 77 -0.52 14.84 8.98
C SER A 77 -0.44 15.52 10.37
N TYR A 78 -1.54 15.51 11.12
CA TYR A 78 -1.55 15.99 12.51
C TYR A 78 -1.02 14.95 13.49
N ASP A 79 -1.11 13.67 13.14
CA ASP A 79 -0.62 12.57 13.96
C ASP A 79 0.91 12.45 13.91
N PHE A 80 1.55 12.89 12.82
CA PHE A 80 2.99 12.88 12.59
C PHE A 80 3.50 14.24 12.10
N PRO A 81 3.41 15.29 12.91
CA PRO A 81 3.71 16.68 12.50
C PRO A 81 5.19 16.94 12.19
N GLU A 82 6.08 16.03 12.57
CA GLU A 82 7.52 16.10 12.31
C GLU A 82 7.90 15.65 10.88
N PHE A 83 6.95 15.07 10.13
CA PHE A 83 7.12 14.67 8.73
C PHE A 83 6.31 15.56 7.80
N THR A 84 6.74 15.66 6.55
CA THR A 84 5.86 16.08 5.45
C THR A 84 5.11 14.84 4.98
N ILE A 85 3.80 14.79 5.16
CA ILE A 85 2.98 13.61 4.89
C ILE A 85 2.21 13.77 3.59
N LEU A 86 2.35 12.80 2.68
CA LEU A 86 1.43 12.60 1.56
C LEU A 86 0.58 11.35 1.83
N ASN A 87 -0.73 11.54 1.91
CA ASN A 87 -1.69 10.43 1.96
C ASN A 87 -2.15 10.11 0.54
N THR A 88 -1.54 9.10 -0.06
CA THR A 88 -1.85 8.62 -1.41
C THR A 88 -2.73 7.37 -1.41
N GLY A 89 -3.36 7.05 -0.28
CA GLY A 89 -4.32 5.96 -0.16
C GLY A 89 -5.57 6.19 -1.02
N PHE A 90 -6.08 5.12 -1.64
CA PHE A 90 -7.27 5.13 -2.48
C PHE A 90 -8.22 3.96 -2.16
N GLY A 91 -9.52 4.15 -2.41
CA GLY A 91 -10.53 3.33 -1.77
C GLY A 91 -10.69 1.93 -2.39
N GLY A 92 -10.53 0.86 -1.60
CA GLY A 92 -10.83 -0.50 -2.03
C GLY A 92 -9.80 -1.10 -2.99
N SER A 93 -8.59 -0.56 -3.01
CA SER A 93 -7.47 -1.04 -3.82
C SER A 93 -6.92 -2.38 -3.34
N THR A 94 -6.24 -3.05 -4.24
CA THR A 94 -5.46 -4.26 -4.06
C THR A 94 -3.99 -3.99 -4.42
N TYR A 95 -3.10 -4.94 -4.13
CA TYR A 95 -1.69 -4.85 -4.57
C TYR A 95 -1.53 -4.69 -6.08
N ALA A 96 -2.41 -5.31 -6.88
CA ALA A 96 -2.36 -5.17 -8.34
C ALA A 96 -2.58 -3.73 -8.79
N GLU A 97 -3.53 -3.04 -8.19
CA GLU A 97 -3.83 -1.65 -8.51
C GLU A 97 -2.78 -0.70 -7.93
N LEU A 98 -2.31 -0.94 -6.71
CA LEU A 98 -1.22 -0.15 -6.13
C LEU A 98 0.06 -0.29 -6.98
N PHE A 99 0.38 -1.51 -7.46
CA PHE A 99 1.50 -1.75 -8.34
C PHE A 99 1.32 -1.08 -9.71
N HIS A 100 0.10 -1.07 -10.26
CA HIS A 100 -0.21 -0.36 -11.51
C HIS A 100 0.05 1.15 -11.38
N TYR A 101 -0.38 1.76 -10.29
CA TYR A 101 -0.25 3.20 -10.05
C TYR A 101 1.00 3.62 -9.27
N ARG A 102 1.97 2.74 -9.06
CA ARG A 102 3.15 2.95 -8.21
C ARG A 102 3.94 4.22 -8.53
N ASP A 103 4.12 4.53 -9.82
CA ASP A 103 4.84 5.72 -10.25
C ASP A 103 4.09 7.00 -9.86
N GLN A 104 2.77 7.01 -10.03
CA GLN A 104 1.90 8.15 -9.75
C GLN A 104 1.67 8.34 -8.23
N LEU A 105 1.62 7.26 -7.45
CA LEU A 105 1.29 7.32 -6.02
C LEU A 105 2.53 7.35 -5.12
N ILE A 106 3.70 6.90 -5.62
CA ILE A 106 4.93 6.79 -4.85
C ILE A 106 6.12 7.39 -5.61
N GLY A 107 6.44 6.84 -6.80
CA GLY A 107 7.70 7.06 -7.51
C GLY A 107 7.99 8.53 -7.80
N GLN A 108 7.00 9.27 -8.30
CA GLN A 108 7.15 10.67 -8.67
C GLN A 108 7.54 11.60 -7.51
N TYR A 109 7.30 11.20 -6.27
CA TYR A 109 7.58 12.02 -5.09
C TYR A 109 8.98 11.78 -4.50
N THR A 110 9.66 10.68 -4.88
CA THR A 110 10.97 10.30 -4.32
C THR A 110 11.01 10.48 -2.79
N PRO A 111 10.15 9.77 -2.03
CA PRO A 111 10.00 9.96 -0.60
C PRO A 111 11.21 9.41 0.19
N ASP A 112 11.45 9.96 1.38
CA ASP A 112 12.41 9.39 2.33
C ASP A 112 11.84 8.09 2.95
N ILE A 113 10.52 8.05 3.16
CA ILE A 113 9.81 6.91 3.76
C ILE A 113 8.53 6.60 2.98
N VAL A 114 8.29 5.32 2.72
CA VAL A 114 6.98 4.82 2.23
C VAL A 114 6.37 3.93 3.29
N VAL A 115 5.11 4.17 3.64
CA VAL A 115 4.30 3.30 4.50
C VAL A 115 3.20 2.68 3.66
N ILE A 116 3.22 1.35 3.55
CA ILE A 116 2.29 0.58 2.72
C ILE A 116 1.29 -0.16 3.60
N TYR A 117 0.01 0.06 3.34
CA TYR A 117 -1.08 -0.76 3.88
C TYR A 117 -1.93 -1.31 2.73
N GLU A 118 -1.71 -2.57 2.39
CA GLU A 118 -2.46 -3.28 1.33
C GLU A 118 -2.64 -4.76 1.72
N GLY A 119 -3.41 -5.49 0.92
CA GLY A 119 -3.68 -6.91 1.11
C GLY A 119 -5.03 -7.20 1.76
N ASP A 120 -5.64 -6.24 2.45
CA ASP A 120 -6.94 -6.40 3.13
C ASP A 120 -8.08 -6.69 2.12
N ASN A 121 -8.05 -6.10 0.93
CA ASN A 121 -9.02 -6.37 -0.12
C ASN A 121 -8.64 -7.57 -0.99
N ASP A 122 -7.35 -7.81 -1.16
CA ASP A 122 -6.83 -8.95 -1.92
C ASP A 122 -7.35 -10.29 -1.37
N VAL A 123 -7.29 -10.47 -0.03
CA VAL A 123 -7.73 -11.71 0.63
C VAL A 123 -9.24 -11.96 0.52
N THR A 124 -10.03 -10.99 0.08
CA THR A 124 -11.47 -11.17 -0.19
C THR A 124 -11.76 -11.58 -1.63
N GLY A 125 -10.76 -11.55 -2.49
CA GLY A 125 -10.85 -11.93 -3.90
C GLY A 125 -10.70 -13.44 -4.13
N SER A 126 -10.43 -13.81 -5.37
CA SER A 126 -10.23 -15.18 -5.80
C SER A 126 -8.77 -15.63 -5.81
N ASN A 127 -7.82 -14.68 -5.66
CA ASN A 127 -6.40 -14.97 -5.69
C ASN A 127 -5.96 -15.71 -4.41
N SER A 128 -5.08 -16.68 -4.56
CA SER A 128 -4.38 -17.30 -3.44
C SER A 128 -3.46 -16.30 -2.73
N VAL A 129 -3.11 -16.58 -1.49
CA VAL A 129 -2.16 -15.72 -0.73
C VAL A 129 -0.79 -15.66 -1.43
N ASP A 130 -0.38 -16.73 -2.10
CA ASP A 130 0.88 -16.77 -2.86
C ASP A 130 0.84 -15.83 -4.07
N GLU A 131 -0.28 -15.76 -4.80
CA GLU A 131 -0.47 -14.83 -5.93
C GLU A 131 -0.53 -13.37 -5.44
N ILE A 132 -1.18 -13.11 -4.31
CA ILE A 132 -1.20 -11.78 -3.68
C ILE A 132 0.23 -11.35 -3.32
N PHE A 133 0.98 -12.24 -2.68
CA PHE A 133 2.35 -11.94 -2.29
C PHE A 133 3.29 -11.79 -3.49
N ALA A 134 3.10 -12.57 -4.56
CA ALA A 134 3.85 -12.40 -5.80
C ALA A 134 3.67 -11.00 -6.40
N THR A 135 2.44 -10.48 -6.38
CA THR A 135 2.13 -9.11 -6.83
C THR A 135 2.76 -8.07 -5.90
N ALA A 136 2.67 -8.26 -4.57
CA ALA A 136 3.32 -7.40 -3.59
C ALA A 136 4.84 -7.36 -3.80
N SER A 137 5.47 -8.51 -4.05
CA SER A 137 6.91 -8.62 -4.31
C SER A 137 7.33 -7.86 -5.57
N GLY A 138 6.47 -7.79 -6.59
CA GLY A 138 6.68 -6.93 -7.76
C GLY A 138 6.78 -5.45 -7.39
N LEU A 139 5.89 -4.95 -6.51
CA LEU A 139 5.96 -3.60 -5.99
C LEU A 139 7.24 -3.37 -5.16
N TYR A 140 7.61 -4.32 -4.31
CA TYR A 140 8.80 -4.21 -3.47
C TYR A 140 10.10 -4.20 -4.31
N THR A 141 10.15 -5.03 -5.35
CA THR A 141 11.24 -5.02 -6.34
C THR A 141 11.36 -3.67 -7.03
N TYR A 142 10.24 -3.09 -7.46
CA TYR A 142 10.22 -1.73 -8.02
C TYR A 142 10.80 -0.71 -7.03
N LEU A 143 10.39 -0.74 -5.76
CA LEU A 143 10.89 0.20 -4.74
C LEU A 143 12.39 0.04 -4.51
N THR A 144 12.89 -1.19 -4.51
CA THR A 144 14.33 -1.46 -4.35
C THR A 144 15.15 -0.91 -5.52
N HIS A 145 14.65 -1.05 -6.75
CA HIS A 145 15.39 -0.63 -7.94
C HIS A 145 15.28 0.86 -8.24
N GLU A 146 14.06 1.42 -8.13
CA GLU A 146 13.82 2.81 -8.52
C GLU A 146 14.00 3.80 -7.36
N LEU A 147 13.88 3.34 -6.12
CA LEU A 147 13.95 4.16 -4.91
C LEU A 147 14.85 3.51 -3.84
N PRO A 148 16.13 3.22 -4.15
CA PRO A 148 17.02 2.46 -3.26
C PRO A 148 17.29 3.16 -1.90
N GLU A 149 17.20 4.48 -1.84
CA GLU A 149 17.42 5.25 -0.62
C GLU A 149 16.15 5.41 0.25
N THR A 150 14.98 5.05 -0.30
CA THR A 150 13.70 5.13 0.40
C THR A 150 13.58 4.01 1.42
N ARG A 151 13.24 4.32 2.67
CA ARG A 151 12.89 3.32 3.67
C ARG A 151 11.42 2.92 3.52
N VAL A 152 11.14 1.63 3.61
CA VAL A 152 9.79 1.09 3.39
C VAL A 152 9.27 0.43 4.67
N ILE A 153 8.10 0.86 5.13
CA ILE A 153 7.35 0.21 6.20
C ILE A 153 6.20 -0.55 5.57
N ILE A 154 6.15 -1.86 5.78
CA ILE A 154 5.02 -2.72 5.43
C ILE A 154 4.19 -2.93 6.69
N LEU A 155 2.93 -2.47 6.66
CA LEU A 155 2.00 -2.75 7.75
C LEU A 155 1.36 -4.13 7.54
N SER A 156 1.15 -4.88 8.62
CA SER A 156 0.32 -6.08 8.52
C SER A 156 -1.07 -5.72 7.99
N ALA A 157 -1.70 -6.59 7.21
CA ALA A 157 -3.13 -6.47 6.95
C ALA A 157 -3.87 -6.59 8.28
N LYS A 158 -4.75 -5.62 8.60
CA LYS A 158 -5.39 -5.50 9.93
C LYS A 158 -6.50 -6.54 10.14
N PRO A 159 -6.77 -6.94 11.39
CA PRO A 159 -7.96 -7.71 11.68
C PRO A 159 -9.21 -6.85 11.50
N SER A 160 -10.34 -7.47 11.26
CA SER A 160 -11.65 -6.80 11.35
C SER A 160 -12.75 -7.78 11.73
N PRO A 161 -13.81 -7.35 12.44
CA PRO A 161 -14.94 -8.23 12.72
C PRO A 161 -15.60 -8.76 11.44
N LEU A 162 -15.75 -7.91 10.41
CA LEU A 162 -16.37 -8.27 9.14
C LEU A 162 -15.62 -9.41 8.42
N ARG A 163 -14.29 -9.43 8.49
CA ARG A 163 -13.43 -10.35 7.73
C ARG A 163 -12.75 -11.38 8.63
N TRP A 164 -13.23 -11.57 9.87
CA TRP A 164 -12.58 -12.46 10.83
C TRP A 164 -12.48 -13.91 10.37
N SER A 165 -13.43 -14.38 9.58
CA SER A 165 -13.41 -15.73 8.99
C SER A 165 -12.22 -15.97 8.05
N LEU A 166 -11.60 -14.90 7.52
CA LEU A 166 -10.44 -14.96 6.63
C LEU A 166 -9.11 -14.93 7.40
N LYS A 167 -9.15 -15.02 8.74
CA LYS A 167 -7.93 -14.98 9.59
C LYS A 167 -6.79 -15.88 9.09
N PRO A 168 -7.03 -17.14 8.65
CA PRO A 168 -5.93 -17.98 8.14
C PRO A 168 -5.19 -17.37 6.95
N SER A 169 -5.90 -16.71 6.02
CA SER A 169 -5.29 -16.03 4.88
C SER A 169 -4.51 -14.78 5.31
N TYR A 170 -5.04 -14.04 6.30
CA TYR A 170 -4.31 -12.90 6.88
C TYR A 170 -3.04 -13.34 7.61
N ASP A 171 -3.10 -14.42 8.39
CA ASP A 171 -1.93 -14.95 9.11
C ASP A 171 -0.82 -15.34 8.12
N GLN A 172 -1.17 -16.02 7.03
CA GLN A 172 -0.22 -16.42 6.00
C GLN A 172 0.36 -15.20 5.28
N LEU A 173 -0.48 -14.24 4.85
CA LEU A 173 -0.03 -13.05 4.15
C LEU A 173 0.88 -12.17 5.03
N ASN A 174 0.49 -11.95 6.29
CA ASN A 174 1.28 -11.20 7.25
C ASN A 174 2.62 -11.88 7.57
N SER A 175 2.66 -13.21 7.59
CA SER A 175 3.91 -13.97 7.71
C SER A 175 4.82 -13.74 6.52
N TYR A 176 4.30 -13.70 5.29
CA TYR A 176 5.09 -13.41 4.09
C TYR A 176 5.67 -11.98 4.12
N PHE A 177 4.89 -11.00 4.54
CA PHE A 177 5.37 -9.62 4.71
C PHE A 177 6.49 -9.51 5.75
N ALA A 178 6.32 -10.19 6.89
CA ALA A 178 7.32 -10.21 7.95
C ALA A 178 8.63 -10.86 7.50
N ASN A 179 8.54 -12.00 6.81
CA ASN A 179 9.71 -12.72 6.29
C ASN A 179 10.44 -11.87 5.24
N TYR A 180 9.71 -11.26 4.30
CA TYR A 180 10.32 -10.40 3.29
C TYR A 180 11.07 -9.22 3.92
N ALA A 181 10.46 -8.55 4.88
CA ALA A 181 11.12 -7.43 5.57
C ALA A 181 12.31 -7.88 6.42
N HIS A 182 12.30 -9.10 6.97
CA HIS A 182 13.44 -9.66 7.70
C HIS A 182 14.66 -9.92 6.79
N GLU A 183 14.42 -10.30 5.54
CA GLU A 183 15.46 -10.62 4.57
C GLU A 183 15.98 -9.39 3.81
N ASN A 184 15.33 -8.22 3.93
CA ASN A 184 15.62 -7.02 3.13
C ASN A 184 15.73 -5.78 4.01
N GLU A 185 16.94 -5.26 4.21
CA GLU A 185 17.26 -4.13 5.10
C GLU A 185 16.52 -2.82 4.77
N GLN A 186 16.09 -2.63 3.53
CA GLN A 186 15.30 -1.47 3.11
C GLN A 186 13.91 -1.48 3.74
N PHE A 187 13.40 -2.66 4.13
CA PHE A 187 12.02 -2.90 4.56
C PHE A 187 11.93 -3.13 6.07
N THR A 188 10.86 -2.64 6.66
CA THR A 188 10.50 -2.87 8.06
C THR A 188 9.05 -3.34 8.13
N TYR A 189 8.81 -4.51 8.69
CA TYR A 189 7.45 -4.97 8.98
C TYR A 189 6.96 -4.38 10.31
N VAL A 190 5.73 -3.87 10.32
CA VAL A 190 5.10 -3.36 11.53
C VAL A 190 3.78 -4.10 11.77
N ASP A 191 3.73 -4.87 12.84
CA ASP A 191 2.54 -5.58 13.28
C ASP A 191 1.52 -4.62 13.89
N ILE A 192 0.49 -4.28 13.10
CA ILE A 192 -0.69 -3.57 13.57
C ILE A 192 -1.85 -4.52 13.90
N TRP A 193 -1.69 -5.83 13.66
CA TRP A 193 -2.71 -6.85 13.93
C TRP A 193 -2.90 -7.08 15.42
N CYS A 194 -1.81 -7.44 16.14
CA CYS A 194 -1.89 -7.79 17.55
C CYS A 194 -2.44 -6.65 18.42
N PRO A 195 -2.04 -5.38 18.27
CA PRO A 195 -2.58 -4.28 19.06
C PRO A 195 -4.08 -4.00 18.86
N MET A 196 -4.67 -4.51 17.79
CA MET A 196 -6.10 -4.35 17.48
C MET A 196 -6.98 -5.50 18.00
N LEU A 197 -6.39 -6.47 18.70
CA LEU A 197 -7.12 -7.58 19.33
C LEU A 197 -7.41 -7.29 20.79
N GLY A 198 -8.56 -7.78 21.27
CA GLY A 198 -8.91 -7.81 22.70
C GLY A 198 -8.35 -9.05 23.38
N ASP A 199 -8.57 -9.14 24.71
CA ASP A 199 -8.10 -10.25 25.56
C ASP A 199 -8.65 -11.62 25.13
N ASN A 200 -9.76 -11.64 24.40
CA ASN A 200 -10.37 -12.83 23.82
C ASN A 200 -9.72 -13.26 22.48
N GLY A 201 -8.67 -12.57 22.03
CA GLY A 201 -7.97 -12.81 20.78
C GLY A 201 -8.77 -12.44 19.52
N LYS A 202 -9.88 -11.68 19.66
CA LYS A 202 -10.71 -11.22 18.54
C LYS A 202 -10.56 -9.71 18.34
N PRO A 203 -10.89 -9.19 17.13
CA PRO A 203 -10.84 -7.75 16.85
C PRO A 203 -11.67 -6.96 17.88
N LEU A 204 -11.11 -5.87 18.39
CA LEU A 204 -11.79 -4.92 19.27
C LEU A 204 -12.92 -4.23 18.47
N SER A 205 -14.18 -4.62 18.69
CA SER A 205 -15.31 -4.04 17.95
C SER A 205 -15.45 -2.52 18.13
N SER A 206 -15.05 -1.99 19.28
CA SER A 206 -15.12 -0.56 19.63
C SER A 206 -14.26 0.36 18.79
N ILE A 207 -13.26 -0.17 18.07
CA ILE A 207 -12.33 0.62 17.24
C ILE A 207 -12.74 0.71 15.77
N TYR A 208 -13.89 0.14 15.40
CA TYR A 208 -14.43 0.13 14.04
C TYR A 208 -15.70 0.98 13.91
N LEU A 209 -16.00 1.39 12.68
CA LEU A 209 -17.28 1.99 12.32
C LEU A 209 -18.37 0.91 12.28
N GLN A 210 -19.60 1.32 11.96
CA GLN A 210 -20.77 0.43 11.91
C GLN A 210 -20.61 -0.70 10.88
N ASP A 211 -19.79 -0.49 9.85
CA ASP A 211 -19.48 -1.49 8.84
C ASP A 211 -18.54 -2.63 9.33
N SER A 212 -18.06 -2.52 10.57
CA SER A 212 -17.17 -3.53 11.19
C SER A 212 -15.86 -3.78 10.42
N LEU A 213 -15.46 -2.86 9.53
CA LEU A 213 -14.29 -2.93 8.66
C LEU A 213 -13.40 -1.71 8.79
N HIS A 214 -13.95 -0.51 8.56
CA HIS A 214 -13.19 0.73 8.62
C HIS A 214 -13.02 1.20 10.06
N MET A 215 -11.86 1.73 10.35
CA MET A 215 -11.54 2.19 11.70
C MET A 215 -12.19 3.54 12.01
N ASN A 216 -12.57 3.70 13.26
CA ASN A 216 -12.87 5.00 13.84
C ASN A 216 -11.58 5.65 14.40
N ARG A 217 -11.71 6.81 15.06
CA ARG A 217 -10.56 7.53 15.65
C ARG A 217 -9.75 6.68 16.62
N ALA A 218 -10.38 5.81 17.41
CA ALA A 218 -9.68 4.95 18.37
C ALA A 218 -8.77 3.93 17.65
N GLY A 219 -9.24 3.36 16.53
CA GLY A 219 -8.42 2.48 15.71
C GLY A 219 -7.19 3.19 15.14
N TYR A 220 -7.34 4.41 14.62
CA TYR A 220 -6.19 5.20 14.15
C TYR A 220 -5.25 5.62 15.28
N GLN A 221 -5.71 5.79 16.51
CA GLN A 221 -4.81 6.02 17.64
C GLN A 221 -3.92 4.81 17.94
N ILE A 222 -4.46 3.59 17.83
CA ILE A 222 -3.63 2.37 17.92
C ILE A 222 -2.57 2.37 16.81
N TRP A 223 -2.95 2.65 15.56
CA TRP A 223 -2.02 2.71 14.46
C TRP A 223 -0.93 3.77 14.69
N LYS A 224 -1.31 4.97 15.11
CA LYS A 224 -0.35 6.04 15.46
C LYS A 224 0.67 5.58 16.50
N GLN A 225 0.20 4.97 17.60
CA GLN A 225 1.07 4.48 18.68
C GLN A 225 1.99 3.35 18.22
N THR A 226 1.50 2.47 17.34
CA THR A 226 2.26 1.33 16.83
C THR A 226 3.28 1.73 15.78
N ILE A 227 2.91 2.59 14.83
CA ILE A 227 3.77 2.99 13.71
C ILE A 227 4.80 4.06 14.11
N GLY A 228 4.42 4.97 15.01
CA GLY A 228 5.24 6.12 15.40
C GLY A 228 6.69 5.79 15.78
N PRO A 229 6.95 4.80 16.66
CA PRO A 229 8.32 4.42 17.02
C PRO A 229 9.19 4.00 15.84
N TYR A 230 8.60 3.38 14.81
CA TYR A 230 9.33 2.96 13.61
C TYR A 230 9.63 4.16 12.70
N LEU A 231 8.67 5.04 12.49
CA LEU A 231 8.88 6.29 11.74
C LEU A 231 10.01 7.13 12.35
N HIS A 232 10.02 7.28 13.68
CA HIS A 232 11.04 8.07 14.37
C HIS A 232 12.45 7.48 14.24
N LYS A 233 12.59 6.16 14.14
CA LYS A 233 13.89 5.51 13.93
C LYS A 233 14.44 5.72 12.52
N LEU A 234 13.57 6.00 11.56
CA LEU A 234 13.94 6.21 10.15
C LEU A 234 14.15 7.70 9.80
N LYS A 235 13.92 8.59 10.76
CA LYS A 235 14.17 10.03 10.65
C LYS A 235 15.67 10.34 10.80
#